data_0be544daa42fe5fdaebe424886b27536
#
_entry.id   0be544daa42fe5fdaebe424886b27536
#
_cell.length_a   1.000
_cell.length_b   1.000
_cell.length_c   1.000
_cell.angle_alpha   90.00
_cell.angle_beta   90.00
_cell.angle_gamma   90.00
#
_symmetry.space_group_name_H-M   'P 1'
#
loop_
_entity.id
_entity.type
_entity.pdbx_description
1 polymer ?
#
loop_
_entity_poly.entity_id
_entity_poly.type
_entity_poly.pdbx_seq_one_letter_code
_entity_poly.pdbx_strand_id
1 'polypeptide(L)'
;AMARCGVWMGGMGVGVGATVHIPVFQSEGLDGVAVCARREERATEAAQRFGISKTFTDYRKMLQMDGLDAVSIVSPVANHYQMTKEALDAGKHIICEKPFTLNQSGAREAWQKAEDAGLTGMIAHEFRFALGRMRVKELIDEGYIGQLHMALLKPVTGPPGRLTPRPLTRRADAPSPPALLRVP
;
A
#
# COMPACT_ATOMS: atom_id res chain seq x y z
N ALA A 1 -26.22 16.93 2.62
CA ALA A 1 -25.69 15.56 2.70
C ALA A 1 -24.77 15.38 1.51
N MET A 2 -23.46 15.40 1.73
CA MET A 2 -22.50 15.00 0.70
C MET A 2 -22.77 13.51 0.40
N ALA A 3 -23.05 13.19 -0.85
CA ALA A 3 -23.10 11.82 -1.31
C ALA A 3 -21.74 11.18 -0.95
N ARG A 4 -21.74 10.16 -0.11
CA ARG A 4 -20.57 9.32 0.09
C ARG A 4 -20.30 8.66 -1.25
N CYS A 5 -19.25 9.09 -1.93
CA CYS A 5 -18.72 8.38 -3.07
C CYS A 5 -18.03 7.15 -2.48
N GLY A 6 -18.80 6.09 -2.23
CA GLY A 6 -18.29 4.83 -1.72
C GLY A 6 -17.47 4.18 -2.81
N VAL A 7 -16.15 4.17 -2.68
CA VAL A 7 -15.30 3.33 -3.51
C VAL A 7 -15.43 1.91 -2.99
N TRP A 8 -16.02 1.03 -3.77
CA TRP A 8 -16.20 -0.37 -3.44
C TRP A 8 -14.93 -1.15 -3.78
N MET A 9 -14.26 -1.64 -2.76
CA MET A 9 -12.97 -2.28 -2.91
C MET A 9 -13.04 -3.78 -2.64
N GLY A 10 -12.47 -4.57 -3.54
CA GLY A 10 -12.28 -6.02 -3.41
C GLY A 10 -10.85 -6.38 -3.04
N GLY A 11 -10.67 -7.21 -2.02
CA GLY A 11 -9.35 -7.73 -1.61
C GLY A 11 -9.00 -9.04 -2.30
N MET A 12 -7.92 -9.08 -3.06
CA MET A 12 -7.36 -10.28 -3.67
C MET A 12 -6.18 -10.80 -2.84
N GLY A 13 -6.47 -11.57 -1.82
CA GLY A 13 -5.50 -12.13 -0.87
C GLY A 13 -5.80 -11.74 0.56
N VAL A 14 -5.74 -12.70 1.46
CA VAL A 14 -6.16 -12.54 2.87
C VAL A 14 -4.98 -12.63 3.86
N GLY A 15 -3.75 -12.59 3.38
CA GLY A 15 -2.56 -12.48 4.24
C GLY A 15 -2.41 -11.04 4.78
N VAL A 16 -1.46 -10.29 4.25
CA VAL A 16 -1.27 -8.85 4.56
C VAL A 16 -2.53 -8.04 4.19
N GLY A 17 -3.27 -8.45 3.15
CA GLY A 17 -4.56 -7.83 2.80
C GLY A 17 -5.54 -7.78 3.96
N ALA A 18 -5.72 -8.89 4.67
CA ALA A 18 -6.64 -8.95 5.80
C ALA A 18 -6.11 -8.27 7.07
N THR A 19 -4.79 -8.18 7.24
CA THR A 19 -4.20 -7.61 8.47
C THR A 19 -3.89 -6.12 8.36
N VAL A 20 -3.72 -5.60 7.15
CA VAL A 20 -3.31 -4.22 6.90
C VAL A 20 -4.29 -3.50 5.97
N HIS A 21 -4.46 -4.00 4.72
CA HIS A 21 -5.21 -3.25 3.70
C HIS A 21 -6.68 -3.05 4.08
N ILE A 22 -7.38 -4.12 4.45
CA ILE A 22 -8.83 -4.01 4.77
C ILE A 22 -9.08 -3.03 5.94
N PRO A 23 -8.41 -3.17 7.10
CA PRO A 23 -8.62 -2.23 8.21
C PRO A 23 -8.31 -0.78 7.85
N VAL A 24 -7.22 -0.55 7.11
CA VAL A 24 -6.83 0.80 6.69
C VAL A 24 -7.87 1.39 5.73
N PHE A 25 -8.29 0.63 4.72
CA PHE A 25 -9.32 1.12 3.79
C PHE A 25 -10.63 1.46 4.50
N GLN A 26 -11.07 0.64 5.43
CA GLN A 26 -12.26 0.92 6.22
C GLN A 26 -12.10 2.17 7.10
N SER A 27 -10.91 2.40 7.69
CA SER A 27 -10.63 3.60 8.47
C SER A 27 -10.65 4.88 7.63
N GLU A 28 -10.29 4.78 6.36
CA GLU A 28 -10.32 5.89 5.39
C GLU A 28 -11.67 6.05 4.67
N GLY A 29 -12.68 5.27 5.08
CA GLY A 29 -14.04 5.37 4.55
C GLY A 29 -14.25 4.70 3.20
N LEU A 30 -13.36 3.78 2.82
CA LEU A 30 -13.55 2.92 1.66
C LEU A 30 -14.35 1.67 2.06
N ASP A 31 -15.41 1.36 1.32
CA ASP A 31 -16.25 0.21 1.62
C ASP A 31 -15.62 -1.09 1.11
N GLY A 32 -15.15 -1.93 2.01
CA GLY A 32 -14.72 -3.29 1.70
C GLY A 32 -15.93 -4.17 1.42
N VAL A 33 -16.20 -4.49 0.15
CA VAL A 33 -17.43 -5.18 -0.26
C VAL A 33 -17.23 -6.64 -0.62
N ALA A 34 -16.01 -7.03 -0.96
CA ALA A 34 -15.69 -8.39 -1.37
C ALA A 34 -14.27 -8.79 -0.94
N VAL A 35 -14.08 -10.05 -0.62
CA VAL A 35 -12.76 -10.66 -0.45
C VAL A 35 -12.63 -11.92 -1.29
N CYS A 36 -11.42 -12.15 -1.80
CA CYS A 36 -11.09 -13.33 -2.57
C CYS A 36 -9.87 -14.03 -1.97
N ALA A 37 -9.99 -15.32 -1.73
CA ALA A 37 -8.88 -16.17 -1.32
C ALA A 37 -9.00 -17.53 -1.97
N ARG A 38 -7.86 -18.15 -2.30
CA ARG A 38 -7.84 -19.49 -2.93
C ARG A 38 -8.55 -20.57 -2.12
N ARG A 39 -8.58 -20.44 -0.77
CA ARG A 39 -9.32 -21.33 0.14
C ARG A 39 -10.52 -20.59 0.69
N GLU A 40 -11.69 -21.20 0.56
CA GLU A 40 -12.97 -20.63 0.95
C GLU A 40 -13.01 -20.26 2.44
N GLU A 41 -12.45 -21.11 3.31
CA GLU A 41 -12.43 -20.88 4.75
C GLU A 41 -11.70 -19.56 5.08
N ARG A 42 -10.62 -19.27 4.35
CA ARG A 42 -9.86 -18.03 4.53
C ARG A 42 -10.62 -16.79 4.06
N ALA A 43 -11.35 -16.90 2.97
CA ALA A 43 -12.20 -15.81 2.50
C ALA A 43 -13.32 -15.54 3.50
N THR A 44 -13.98 -16.59 3.98
CA THR A 44 -15.08 -16.53 4.95
C THR A 44 -14.61 -15.95 6.29
N GLU A 45 -13.47 -16.41 6.83
CA GLU A 45 -12.86 -15.89 8.06
C GLU A 45 -12.60 -14.37 7.95
N ALA A 46 -12.00 -13.93 6.84
CA ALA A 46 -11.76 -12.51 6.61
C ALA A 46 -13.06 -11.72 6.46
N ALA A 47 -14.03 -12.25 5.74
CA ALA A 47 -15.34 -11.61 5.56
C ALA A 47 -16.06 -11.41 6.89
N GLN A 48 -16.10 -12.43 7.73
CA GLN A 48 -16.70 -12.34 9.07
C GLN A 48 -15.99 -11.32 9.96
N ARG A 49 -14.66 -11.34 9.96
CA ARG A 49 -13.84 -10.44 10.77
C ARG A 49 -14.06 -8.97 10.45
N PHE A 50 -14.25 -8.63 9.19
CA PHE A 50 -14.31 -7.24 8.72
C PHE A 50 -15.69 -6.81 8.23
N GLY A 51 -16.73 -7.61 8.44
CA GLY A 51 -18.09 -7.28 8.05
C GLY A 51 -18.29 -7.22 6.52
N ILE A 52 -17.51 -7.98 5.75
CA ILE A 52 -17.59 -8.01 4.29
C ILE A 52 -18.63 -9.02 3.87
N SER A 53 -19.52 -8.62 2.95
CA SER A 53 -20.70 -9.42 2.61
C SER A 53 -20.45 -10.49 1.54
N LYS A 54 -19.41 -10.34 0.72
CA LYS A 54 -19.18 -11.25 -0.42
C LYS A 54 -17.80 -11.90 -0.37
N THR A 55 -17.78 -13.21 -0.59
CA THR A 55 -16.55 -14.01 -0.64
C THR A 55 -16.41 -14.69 -1.99
N PHE A 56 -15.18 -14.81 -2.45
CA PHE A 56 -14.84 -15.47 -3.72
C PHE A 56 -13.63 -16.37 -3.53
N THR A 57 -13.60 -17.47 -4.30
CA THR A 57 -12.41 -18.33 -4.45
C THR A 57 -11.70 -18.10 -5.78
N ASP A 58 -12.39 -17.44 -6.71
CA ASP A 58 -11.87 -17.01 -8.01
C ASP A 58 -12.00 -15.49 -8.14
N TYR A 59 -10.87 -14.78 -8.22
CA TYR A 59 -10.86 -13.33 -8.34
C TYR A 59 -11.49 -12.81 -9.65
N ARG A 60 -11.50 -13.62 -10.73
CA ARG A 60 -12.14 -13.25 -11.99
C ARG A 60 -13.64 -13.08 -11.83
N LYS A 61 -14.26 -13.94 -11.03
CA LYS A 61 -15.68 -13.79 -10.67
C LYS A 61 -15.92 -12.55 -9.83
N MET A 62 -15.01 -12.23 -8.92
CA MET A 62 -15.08 -10.99 -8.14
C MET A 62 -14.95 -9.75 -9.03
N LEU A 63 -14.06 -9.77 -10.04
CA LEU A 63 -13.91 -8.65 -10.98
C LEU A 63 -15.17 -8.34 -11.79
N GLN A 64 -16.04 -9.33 -11.99
CA GLN A 64 -17.32 -9.19 -12.70
C GLN A 64 -18.45 -8.67 -11.80
N MET A 65 -18.17 -8.41 -10.52
CA MET A 65 -19.18 -7.92 -9.59
C MET A 65 -19.58 -6.50 -9.94
N ASP A 66 -20.90 -6.27 -10.06
CA ASP A 66 -21.46 -4.93 -10.26
C ASP A 66 -21.14 -4.02 -9.07
N GLY A 67 -20.79 -2.78 -9.38
CA GLY A 67 -20.48 -1.77 -8.39
C GLY A 67 -19.08 -1.90 -7.75
N LEU A 68 -18.27 -2.87 -8.15
CA LEU A 68 -16.87 -2.94 -7.70
C LEU A 68 -16.05 -1.88 -8.47
N ASP A 69 -15.47 -0.90 -7.79
CA ASP A 69 -14.72 0.19 -8.40
C ASP A 69 -13.22 -0.09 -8.42
N ALA A 70 -12.70 -0.66 -7.35
CA ALA A 70 -11.27 -0.84 -7.18
C ALA A 70 -10.93 -2.21 -6.56
N VAL A 71 -9.72 -2.67 -6.78
CA VAL A 71 -9.21 -3.89 -6.17
C VAL A 71 -7.83 -3.71 -5.56
N SER A 72 -7.64 -4.36 -4.42
CA SER A 72 -6.35 -4.47 -3.73
C SER A 72 -5.74 -5.84 -4.00
N ILE A 73 -4.59 -5.87 -4.65
CA ILE A 73 -3.89 -7.12 -5.04
C ILE A 73 -2.77 -7.39 -4.05
N VAL A 74 -2.97 -8.41 -3.21
CA VAL A 74 -2.06 -8.82 -2.11
C VAL A 74 -1.77 -10.32 -2.20
N SER A 75 -1.55 -10.78 -3.40
CA SER A 75 -1.26 -12.17 -3.74
C SER A 75 0.27 -12.44 -3.77
N PRO A 76 0.73 -13.68 -3.99
CA PRO A 76 2.12 -13.93 -4.32
C PRO A 76 2.55 -13.15 -5.58
N VAL A 77 3.77 -12.62 -5.57
CA VAL A 77 4.33 -11.74 -6.62
C VAL A 77 4.16 -12.27 -8.04
N ALA A 78 4.29 -13.59 -8.22
CA ALA A 78 4.12 -14.22 -9.54
C ALA A 78 2.75 -13.97 -10.18
N ASN A 79 1.73 -13.65 -9.38
CA ASN A 79 0.37 -13.40 -9.83
C ASN A 79 0.06 -11.92 -10.04
N HIS A 80 0.89 -11.00 -9.53
CA HIS A 80 0.60 -9.56 -9.52
C HIS A 80 0.33 -9.02 -10.91
N TYR A 81 1.22 -9.32 -11.86
CA TYR A 81 1.08 -8.83 -13.23
C TYR A 81 -0.23 -9.29 -13.87
N GLN A 82 -0.51 -10.59 -13.81
CA GLN A 82 -1.72 -11.16 -14.44
C GLN A 82 -3.00 -10.62 -13.78
N MET A 83 -3.04 -10.58 -12.46
CA MET A 83 -4.19 -10.06 -11.71
C MET A 83 -4.41 -8.57 -11.97
N THR A 84 -3.32 -7.78 -12.05
CA THR A 84 -3.38 -6.37 -12.41
C THR A 84 -3.95 -6.17 -13.82
N LYS A 85 -3.43 -6.91 -14.79
CA LYS A 85 -3.88 -6.82 -16.18
C LYS A 85 -5.37 -7.14 -16.30
N GLU A 86 -5.82 -8.25 -15.71
CA GLU A 86 -7.22 -8.66 -15.73
C GLU A 86 -8.14 -7.67 -14.98
N ALA A 87 -7.66 -7.07 -13.89
CA ALA A 87 -8.41 -6.03 -13.17
C ALA A 87 -8.59 -4.76 -14.01
N LEU A 88 -7.53 -4.31 -14.69
CA LEU A 88 -7.59 -3.18 -15.62
C LEU A 88 -8.49 -3.49 -16.82
N ASP A 89 -8.44 -4.72 -17.37
CA ASP A 89 -9.35 -5.17 -18.44
C ASP A 89 -10.81 -5.14 -18.00
N ALA A 90 -11.08 -5.40 -16.71
CA ALA A 90 -12.41 -5.31 -16.12
C ALA A 90 -12.80 -3.87 -15.71
N GLY A 91 -12.00 -2.86 -16.07
CA GLY A 91 -12.27 -1.44 -15.76
C GLY A 91 -12.13 -1.10 -14.28
N LYS A 92 -11.30 -1.80 -13.52
CA LYS A 92 -11.12 -1.55 -12.08
C LYS A 92 -9.86 -0.75 -11.80
N HIS A 93 -9.97 0.24 -10.90
CA HIS A 93 -8.80 0.86 -10.29
C HIS A 93 -8.03 -0.19 -9.47
N ILE A 94 -6.72 -0.04 -9.36
CA ILE A 94 -5.89 -1.03 -8.66
C ILE A 94 -4.96 -0.39 -7.62
N ILE A 95 -4.76 -1.10 -6.52
CA ILE A 95 -3.61 -0.98 -5.66
C ILE A 95 -2.95 -2.35 -5.56
N CYS A 96 -1.68 -2.46 -5.94
CA CYS A 96 -0.95 -3.73 -5.94
C CYS A 96 0.23 -3.68 -4.97
N GLU A 97 0.38 -4.75 -4.19
CA GLU A 97 1.53 -4.89 -3.30
C GLU A 97 2.85 -4.97 -4.07
N LYS A 98 3.88 -4.56 -3.36
CA LYS A 98 5.27 -4.68 -3.83
C LYS A 98 5.81 -6.11 -3.58
N PRO A 99 6.74 -6.60 -4.41
CA PRO A 99 7.16 -6.05 -5.71
C PRO A 99 6.02 -6.15 -6.74
N PHE A 100 5.89 -5.15 -7.60
CA PHE A 100 4.76 -5.02 -8.51
C PHE A 100 4.71 -6.14 -9.55
N THR A 101 5.81 -6.35 -10.27
CA THR A 101 5.96 -7.38 -11.31
C THR A 101 7.33 -8.05 -11.22
N LEU A 102 7.53 -9.14 -11.97
CA LEU A 102 8.81 -9.84 -12.02
C LEU A 102 9.83 -9.19 -12.95
N ASN A 103 9.39 -8.26 -13.83
CA ASN A 103 10.26 -7.58 -14.79
C ASN A 103 9.71 -6.21 -15.17
N GLN A 104 10.56 -5.41 -15.81
CA GLN A 104 10.25 -4.04 -16.22
C GLN A 104 9.19 -3.98 -17.34
N SER A 105 9.21 -4.92 -18.27
CA SER A 105 8.26 -4.90 -19.40
C SER A 105 6.82 -5.06 -18.92
N GLY A 106 6.56 -6.00 -18.01
CA GLY A 106 5.24 -6.17 -17.42
C GLY A 106 4.77 -4.97 -16.61
N ALA A 107 5.70 -4.31 -15.89
CA ALA A 107 5.37 -3.07 -15.17
C ALA A 107 4.98 -1.93 -16.14
N ARG A 108 5.72 -1.76 -17.24
CA ARG A 108 5.43 -0.75 -18.26
C ARG A 108 4.12 -1.01 -18.97
N GLU A 109 3.84 -2.27 -19.33
CA GLU A 109 2.59 -2.66 -19.99
C GLU A 109 1.39 -2.37 -19.07
N ALA A 110 1.46 -2.76 -17.79
CA ALA A 110 0.39 -2.50 -16.84
C ALA A 110 0.16 -1.00 -16.59
N TRP A 111 1.23 -0.21 -16.50
CA TRP A 111 1.14 1.24 -16.40
C TRP A 111 0.48 1.86 -17.63
N GLN A 112 0.95 1.53 -18.84
CA GLN A 112 0.38 2.06 -20.08
C GLN A 112 -1.11 1.72 -20.20
N LYS A 113 -1.48 0.48 -19.85
CA LYS A 113 -2.87 0.04 -19.87
C LYS A 113 -3.76 0.84 -18.92
N ALA A 114 -3.25 1.16 -17.72
CA ALA A 114 -3.99 1.98 -16.76
C ALA A 114 -4.18 3.42 -17.29
N GLU A 115 -3.12 4.02 -17.87
CA GLU A 115 -3.18 5.35 -18.48
C GLU A 115 -4.19 5.39 -19.64
N ASP A 116 -4.10 4.43 -20.57
CA ASP A 116 -4.97 4.36 -21.75
C ASP A 116 -6.45 4.19 -21.38
N ALA A 117 -6.73 3.50 -20.26
CA ALA A 117 -8.07 3.28 -19.74
C ALA A 117 -8.56 4.40 -18.80
N GLY A 118 -7.74 5.38 -18.46
CA GLY A 118 -8.05 6.41 -17.47
C GLY A 118 -8.27 5.87 -16.07
N LEU A 119 -7.62 4.75 -15.74
CA LEU A 119 -7.74 4.07 -14.45
C LEU A 119 -6.58 4.43 -13.51
N THR A 120 -6.87 4.53 -12.23
CA THR A 120 -5.85 4.73 -11.21
C THR A 120 -5.13 3.42 -10.92
N GLY A 121 -3.82 3.39 -11.15
CA GLY A 121 -2.92 2.29 -10.76
C GLY A 121 -1.93 2.76 -9.71
N MET A 122 -1.90 2.08 -8.55
CA MET A 122 -0.99 2.41 -7.47
C MET A 122 -0.21 1.18 -7.01
N ILE A 123 1.07 1.36 -6.71
CA ILE A 123 1.91 0.35 -6.05
C ILE A 123 2.00 0.70 -4.56
N ALA A 124 1.79 -0.29 -3.69
CA ALA A 124 1.85 -0.13 -2.24
C ALA A 124 3.30 0.04 -1.74
N HIS A 125 3.91 1.16 -2.06
CA HIS A 125 5.18 1.63 -1.51
C HIS A 125 4.93 2.54 -0.30
N GLU A 126 4.29 2.01 0.73
CA GLU A 126 3.79 2.74 1.90
C GLU A 126 4.86 3.54 2.63
N PHE A 127 6.08 3.05 2.64
CA PHE A 127 7.18 3.71 3.35
C PHE A 127 7.57 5.08 2.79
N ARG A 128 7.19 5.40 1.54
CA ARG A 128 7.42 6.74 0.99
C ARG A 128 6.62 7.82 1.74
N PHE A 129 5.50 7.43 2.36
CA PHE A 129 4.62 8.30 3.12
C PHE A 129 4.94 8.32 4.63
N ALA A 130 5.97 7.61 5.09
CA ALA A 130 6.41 7.70 6.47
C ALA A 130 6.93 9.13 6.77
N LEU A 131 6.42 9.76 7.84
CA LEU A 131 6.67 11.17 8.15
C LEU A 131 8.14 11.58 8.08
N GLY A 132 9.05 10.75 8.63
CA GLY A 132 10.48 11.01 8.55
C GLY A 132 11.04 11.01 7.12
N ARG A 133 10.53 10.14 6.25
CA ARG A 133 10.95 10.07 4.84
C ARG A 133 10.37 11.22 4.02
N MET A 134 9.13 11.60 4.29
CA MET A 134 8.52 12.79 3.70
C MET A 134 9.31 14.03 4.07
N ARG A 135 9.68 14.19 5.35
CA ARG A 135 10.49 15.34 5.79
C ARG A 135 11.87 15.38 5.14
N VAL A 136 12.53 14.22 4.98
CA VAL A 136 13.80 14.15 4.23
C VAL A 136 13.62 14.60 2.79
N LYS A 137 12.55 14.17 2.12
CA LYS A 137 12.24 14.58 0.74
C LYS A 137 12.03 16.09 0.67
N GLU A 138 11.22 16.68 1.57
CA GLU A 138 10.99 18.11 1.64
C GLU A 138 12.29 18.89 1.80
N LEU A 139 13.15 18.50 2.75
CA LEU A 139 14.43 19.17 2.98
C LEU A 139 15.36 19.11 1.75
N ILE A 140 15.32 18.01 0.99
CA ILE A 140 16.06 17.91 -0.27
C ILE A 140 15.48 18.89 -1.30
N ASP A 141 14.16 18.95 -1.44
CA ASP A 141 13.47 19.83 -2.40
C ASP A 141 13.65 21.31 -2.05
N GLU A 142 13.69 21.62 -0.76
CA GLU A 142 13.99 22.98 -0.24
C GLU A 142 15.46 23.38 -0.44
N GLY A 143 16.31 22.47 -0.92
CA GLY A 143 17.75 22.73 -1.13
C GLY A 143 18.57 22.76 0.17
N TYR A 144 18.05 22.23 1.28
CA TYR A 144 18.71 22.25 2.59
C TYR A 144 20.13 21.67 2.59
N ILE A 145 20.37 20.63 1.77
CA ILE A 145 21.67 19.98 1.60
C ILE A 145 22.39 20.41 0.33
N GLY A 146 21.85 21.38 -0.41
CA GLY A 146 22.36 21.77 -1.73
C GLY A 146 22.16 20.69 -2.78
N GLN A 147 23.08 20.59 -3.72
CA GLN A 147 23.02 19.57 -4.77
C GLN A 147 23.30 18.18 -4.19
N LEU A 148 22.33 17.28 -4.34
CA LEU A 148 22.47 15.89 -3.90
C LEU A 148 23.44 15.14 -4.83
N HIS A 149 24.58 14.70 -4.30
CA HIS A 149 25.57 13.90 -5.04
C HIS A 149 25.46 12.41 -4.72
N MET A 150 25.13 12.07 -3.48
CA MET A 150 25.05 10.68 -3.03
C MET A 150 24.01 10.55 -1.92
N ALA A 151 23.26 9.46 -1.94
CA ALA A 151 22.41 9.04 -0.83
C ALA A 151 22.82 7.65 -0.37
N LEU A 152 23.11 7.49 0.93
CA LEU A 152 23.39 6.20 1.56
C LEU A 152 22.26 5.88 2.53
N LEU A 153 21.45 4.87 2.23
CA LEU A 153 20.41 4.38 3.12
C LEU A 153 20.87 3.08 3.76
N LYS A 154 21.02 3.10 5.09
CA LYS A 154 21.34 1.90 5.87
C LYS A 154 20.14 1.53 6.74
N PRO A 155 19.23 0.65 6.27
CA PRO A 155 18.15 0.18 7.10
C PRO A 155 18.70 -0.70 8.23
N VAL A 156 18.36 -0.34 9.46
CA VAL A 156 18.64 -1.18 10.63
C VAL A 156 17.30 -1.75 11.07
N THR A 157 17.09 -3.02 10.79
CA THR A 157 15.90 -3.76 11.21
C THR A 157 16.28 -4.81 12.23
N GLY A 158 15.55 -4.89 13.32
CA GLY A 158 15.70 -5.90 14.36
C GLY A 158 14.34 -6.45 14.78
N PRO A 159 14.30 -7.59 15.47
CA PRO A 159 13.06 -8.10 16.01
C PRO A 159 12.44 -7.07 16.97
N PRO A 160 11.10 -6.95 16.99
CA PRO A 160 10.40 -6.07 17.91
C PRO A 160 10.86 -6.36 19.35
N GLY A 161 11.29 -5.35 20.08
CA GLY A 161 11.74 -5.48 21.47
C GLY A 161 13.27 -5.44 21.68
N ARG A 162 14.09 -5.49 20.62
CA ARG A 162 15.57 -5.31 20.77
C ARG A 162 16.08 -3.90 20.45
N LEU A 163 15.23 -3.04 19.92
CA LEU A 163 15.52 -1.61 19.82
C LEU A 163 14.97 -0.91 21.07
N THR A 164 15.50 -1.22 22.24
CA THR A 164 15.40 -0.25 23.32
C THR A 164 16.17 0.97 22.85
N PRO A 165 15.54 2.15 22.79
CA PRO A 165 16.31 3.37 22.58
C PRO A 165 17.34 3.41 23.71
N ARG A 166 18.61 3.19 23.39
CA ARG A 166 19.66 3.50 24.34
C ARG A 166 19.49 4.98 24.63
N PRO A 167 19.27 5.40 25.87
CA PRO A 167 19.21 6.82 26.16
C PRO A 167 20.47 7.42 25.57
N LEU A 168 20.32 8.35 24.65
CA LEU A 168 21.40 9.20 24.23
C LEU A 168 21.76 9.96 25.48
N THR A 169 22.70 9.42 26.28
CA THR A 169 23.34 10.18 27.34
C THR A 169 24.01 11.33 26.62
N ARG A 170 23.35 12.47 26.65
CA ARG A 170 23.90 13.73 26.16
C ARG A 170 25.26 13.89 26.89
N ARG A 171 26.32 13.91 26.12
CA ARG A 171 27.54 14.49 26.70
C ARG A 171 27.18 15.89 27.16
N ALA A 172 27.52 16.22 28.40
CA ALA A 172 27.13 17.50 28.99
C ALA A 172 27.68 18.72 28.22
N ASP A 173 28.63 18.49 27.35
CA ASP A 173 29.38 19.44 26.52
C ASP A 173 28.93 19.47 25.06
N ALA A 174 27.92 18.69 24.65
CA ALA A 174 27.41 18.73 23.28
C ALA A 174 26.59 20.01 23.03
N PRO A 175 26.89 20.79 21.98
CA PRO A 175 26.13 21.95 21.63
C PRO A 175 24.67 21.57 21.38
N SER A 176 23.75 22.43 21.80
CA SER A 176 22.31 22.24 21.55
C SER A 176 22.08 22.14 20.04
N PRO A 177 21.33 21.14 19.57
CA PRO A 177 20.98 21.08 18.14
C PRO A 177 20.23 22.36 17.78
N PRO A 178 20.40 22.88 16.55
CA PRO A 178 19.67 24.04 16.09
C PRO A 178 18.16 23.82 16.25
N ALA A 179 17.42 24.88 16.50
CA ALA A 179 15.99 24.86 16.84
C ALA A 179 15.10 24.14 15.81
N LEU A 180 15.62 23.94 14.58
CA LEU A 180 14.96 23.25 13.45
C LEU A 180 14.83 21.72 13.64
N LEU A 181 15.47 21.12 14.65
CA LEU A 181 15.38 19.68 14.95
C LEU A 181 14.40 19.36 16.09
N ARG A 182 13.69 20.35 16.62
CA ARG A 182 12.57 20.12 17.55
C ARG A 182 11.30 19.88 16.74
N VAL A 183 11.04 18.62 16.41
CA VAL A 183 9.70 18.18 16.03
C VAL A 183 8.90 18.03 17.32
N PRO A 184 7.68 18.55 17.42
CA PRO A 184 6.82 18.42 18.58
C PRO A 184 6.46 16.97 18.86
#